data_99c742f23c917a16eef64e894374976f
#
_entry.id   99c742f23c917a16eef64e894374976f
#
_cell.length_a   1.000
_cell.length_b   1.000
_cell.length_c   1.000
_cell.angle_alpha   90.00
_cell.angle_beta   90.00
_cell.angle_gamma   90.00
#
_symmetry.space_group_name_H-M   'P 1'
#
loop_
_entity.id
_entity.type
_entity.pdbx_description
1 polymer ?
#
loop_
_entity_poly.entity_id
_entity_poly.type
_entity_poly.pdbx_seq_one_letter_code
_entity_poly.pdbx_strand_id
1 'polypeptide(L)'
;MVNFSRYFVQYLRDLFSNIGDFFGRIWDIIAHIFYYDIKEYFDLLINSWNNFTFIDWLFELLAIVVNVAFFGFLLLRAVQFCRRYIRFVKREIEKDALLEEIAALNMKTAELIDEKNKIMAMKVSSMGFGGVGMAEEPFGKVEKKEQKASTTTSRFSKLIAVDKKYETEFSAVIMDPNDMLGLPELVDRFINYSASQLHLYYNHKVIRTFFAGLATSKIIILEGISGTGKTSLPYAMGRFFKNPTAICSVQPSWRDRAEMIGYLNEFTKKFNETDFLKSLYETLYRDDMNFIVLDEMNLARIEYYFAEFLSIMEMPNVEEWKIDIVPDVWESDPKYIIDGKILVPQNVWFVGTANRDDSTFTITDKVYDRAVSIEMNNRADYIDAPFTDNINMTFEYFDGLCKKGIEQNPINTKTLEKLGKLDEFVADKFKITFGNRIMKQIKLFVPAYVACGGEEIDGLDYIVLRKIFRKFETLNIAFLKDEIAQLISLLDKLFGKGAFAESIRFLQELAKNA
;
A
#
# COMPACT_ATOMS: atom_id res chain seq x y z
N MET A 1 60.00 -1.12 -10.13
CA MET A 1 59.18 -0.01 -10.71
C MET A 1 59.24 0.07 -12.25
N VAL A 2 60.39 -0.04 -12.89
CA VAL A 2 60.52 0.09 -14.37
C VAL A 2 59.68 -0.94 -15.14
N ASN A 3 59.56 -2.17 -14.70
CA ASN A 3 58.78 -3.24 -15.36
C ASN A 3 57.28 -3.01 -15.26
N PHE A 4 56.77 -2.51 -14.14
CA PHE A 4 55.37 -2.17 -13.95
C PHE A 4 54.95 -1.00 -14.85
N SER A 5 55.79 0.04 -14.93
CA SER A 5 55.52 1.19 -15.80
C SER A 5 55.42 0.83 -17.29
N ARG A 6 56.28 -0.10 -17.76
CA ARG A 6 56.22 -0.59 -19.14
C ARG A 6 54.95 -1.41 -19.39
N TYR A 7 54.61 -2.31 -18.48
CA TYR A 7 53.36 -3.09 -18.54
C TYR A 7 52.13 -2.18 -18.55
N PHE A 8 52.09 -1.17 -17.66
CA PHE A 8 50.95 -0.28 -17.54
C PHE A 8 50.74 0.60 -18.78
N VAL A 9 51.85 1.10 -19.37
CA VAL A 9 51.80 1.86 -20.61
C VAL A 9 51.32 0.99 -21.79
N GLN A 10 51.76 -0.28 -21.85
CA GLN A 10 51.31 -1.21 -22.87
C GLN A 10 49.84 -1.56 -22.70
N TYR A 11 49.39 -1.85 -21.46
CA TYR A 11 47.99 -2.08 -21.11
C TYR A 11 47.08 -0.92 -21.53
N LEU A 12 47.47 0.32 -21.22
CA LEU A 12 46.69 1.51 -21.63
C LEU A 12 46.62 1.65 -23.15
N ARG A 13 47.73 1.40 -23.85
CA ARG A 13 47.74 1.45 -25.32
C ARG A 13 46.80 0.41 -25.93
N ASP A 14 46.83 -0.81 -25.44
CA ASP A 14 45.98 -1.88 -25.93
C ASP A 14 44.49 -1.62 -25.57
N LEU A 15 44.22 -1.07 -24.39
CA LEU A 15 42.88 -0.64 -23.97
C LEU A 15 42.33 0.45 -24.91
N PHE A 16 43.09 1.50 -25.18
CA PHE A 16 42.64 2.58 -26.08
C PHE A 16 42.51 2.12 -27.54
N SER A 17 43.38 1.21 -28.01
CA SER A 17 43.24 0.58 -29.32
C SER A 17 41.94 -0.21 -29.42
N ASN A 18 41.66 -1.09 -28.44
CA ASN A 18 40.43 -1.88 -28.42
C ASN A 18 39.16 -1.01 -28.35
N ILE A 19 39.18 0.11 -27.62
CA ILE A 19 38.09 1.09 -27.59
C ILE A 19 37.94 1.75 -28.98
N GLY A 20 39.04 2.15 -29.63
CA GLY A 20 39.01 2.70 -30.97
C GLY A 20 38.41 1.72 -32.00
N ASP A 21 38.85 0.46 -31.96
CA ASP A 21 38.35 -0.60 -32.84
C ASP A 21 36.85 -0.89 -32.59
N PHE A 22 36.39 -0.81 -31.35
CA PHE A 22 34.97 -0.94 -31.00
C PHE A 22 34.11 0.16 -31.65
N PHE A 23 34.54 1.42 -31.54
CA PHE A 23 33.83 2.54 -32.18
C PHE A 23 33.91 2.49 -33.70
N GLY A 24 35.05 2.04 -34.25
CA GLY A 24 35.21 1.79 -35.68
C GLY A 24 34.20 0.78 -36.20
N ARG A 25 34.07 -0.36 -35.55
CA ARG A 25 33.07 -1.39 -35.92
C ARG A 25 31.64 -0.90 -35.84
N ILE A 26 31.29 -0.10 -34.81
CA ILE A 26 29.97 0.52 -34.74
C ILE A 26 29.73 1.46 -35.91
N TRP A 27 30.73 2.26 -36.27
CA TRP A 27 30.63 3.19 -37.42
C TRP A 27 30.46 2.43 -38.73
N ASP A 28 31.21 1.35 -38.94
CA ASP A 28 31.10 0.50 -40.12
C ASP A 28 29.71 -0.14 -40.23
N ILE A 29 29.15 -0.63 -39.15
CA ILE A 29 27.77 -1.18 -39.11
C ILE A 29 26.76 -0.08 -39.52
N ILE A 30 26.89 1.12 -38.97
CA ILE A 30 26.00 2.23 -39.30
C ILE A 30 26.14 2.63 -40.77
N ALA A 31 27.38 2.72 -41.27
CA ALA A 31 27.65 3.05 -42.67
C ALA A 31 27.11 1.99 -43.65
N HIS A 32 27.23 0.70 -43.29
CA HIS A 32 26.62 -0.39 -44.08
C HIS A 32 25.10 -0.24 -44.13
N ILE A 33 24.41 -0.17 -42.99
CA ILE A 33 22.94 -0.11 -42.90
C ILE A 33 22.36 1.11 -43.63
N PHE A 34 23.00 2.28 -43.53
CA PHE A 34 22.42 3.54 -44.03
C PHE A 34 22.96 3.99 -45.40
N TYR A 35 24.02 3.41 -45.88
CA TYR A 35 24.64 3.85 -47.15
C TYR A 35 24.97 2.69 -48.09
N TYR A 36 25.83 1.76 -47.68
CA TYR A 36 26.33 0.70 -48.57
C TYR A 36 25.26 -0.28 -48.99
N ASP A 37 24.49 -0.80 -48.04
CA ASP A 37 23.43 -1.79 -48.29
C ASP A 37 22.29 -1.15 -49.09
N ILE A 38 21.91 0.09 -48.78
CA ILE A 38 20.87 0.82 -49.53
C ILE A 38 21.32 1.04 -50.97
N LYS A 39 22.56 1.40 -51.18
CA LYS A 39 23.11 1.58 -52.54
C LYS A 39 23.10 0.26 -53.32
N GLU A 40 23.50 -0.85 -52.69
CA GLU A 40 23.49 -2.17 -53.31
C GLU A 40 22.07 -2.61 -53.69
N TYR A 41 21.08 -2.36 -52.87
CA TYR A 41 19.66 -2.65 -53.19
C TYR A 41 19.15 -1.79 -54.36
N PHE A 42 19.55 -0.53 -54.45
CA PHE A 42 19.25 0.32 -55.61
C PHE A 42 19.90 -0.17 -56.91
N ASP A 43 21.18 -0.60 -56.84
CA ASP A 43 21.90 -1.13 -57.98
C ASP A 43 21.27 -2.46 -58.45
N LEU A 44 20.82 -3.33 -57.53
CA LEU A 44 20.08 -4.54 -57.86
C LEU A 44 18.74 -4.25 -58.54
N LEU A 45 17.99 -3.24 -58.08
CA LEU A 45 16.73 -2.81 -58.68
C LEU A 45 16.97 -2.30 -60.12
N ILE A 46 17.96 -1.42 -60.34
CA ILE A 46 18.29 -0.87 -61.66
C ILE A 46 18.72 -1.98 -62.63
N ASN A 47 19.48 -2.96 -62.19
CA ASN A 47 19.94 -4.07 -63.01
C ASN A 47 18.79 -5.04 -63.40
N SER A 48 17.77 -5.15 -62.57
CA SER A 48 16.62 -6.04 -62.79
C SER A 48 15.46 -5.36 -63.51
N TRP A 49 15.41 -4.04 -63.62
CA TRP A 49 14.33 -3.20 -64.13
C TRP A 49 13.83 -3.64 -65.53
N ASN A 50 14.75 -3.93 -66.44
CA ASN A 50 14.40 -4.26 -67.85
C ASN A 50 13.70 -5.62 -68.00
N ASN A 51 13.72 -6.48 -66.98
CA ASN A 51 13.15 -7.82 -66.99
C ASN A 51 11.82 -7.92 -66.22
N PHE A 52 11.37 -6.84 -65.60
CA PHE A 52 10.12 -6.85 -64.79
C PHE A 52 8.87 -6.80 -65.65
N THR A 53 7.93 -7.73 -65.34
CA THR A 53 6.57 -7.68 -65.81
C THR A 53 5.69 -6.75 -64.98
N PHE A 54 4.47 -6.43 -65.43
CA PHE A 54 3.58 -5.55 -64.65
C PHE A 54 3.28 -6.10 -63.25
N ILE A 55 3.22 -7.41 -63.09
CA ILE A 55 2.95 -8.12 -61.81
C ILE A 55 4.21 -7.95 -60.89
N ASP A 56 5.40 -8.05 -61.44
CA ASP A 56 6.65 -7.89 -60.68
C ASP A 56 6.77 -6.48 -60.09
N TRP A 57 6.38 -5.47 -60.87
CA TRP A 57 6.30 -4.09 -60.41
C TRP A 57 5.31 -3.88 -59.26
N LEU A 58 4.20 -4.61 -59.24
CA LEU A 58 3.23 -4.55 -58.13
C LEU A 58 3.82 -5.12 -56.83
N PHE A 59 4.50 -6.27 -56.94
CA PHE A 59 5.21 -6.86 -55.79
C PHE A 59 6.34 -5.99 -55.29
N GLU A 60 7.12 -5.38 -56.17
CA GLU A 60 8.20 -4.49 -55.80
C GLU A 60 7.69 -3.22 -55.06
N LEU A 61 6.61 -2.63 -55.56
CA LEU A 61 5.92 -1.52 -54.85
C LEU A 61 5.49 -1.91 -53.42
N LEU A 62 4.90 -3.10 -53.28
CA LEU A 62 4.49 -3.61 -51.97
C LEU A 62 5.70 -3.82 -51.06
N ALA A 63 6.79 -4.38 -51.58
CA ALA A 63 8.02 -4.60 -50.82
C ALA A 63 8.64 -3.26 -50.37
N ILE A 64 8.67 -2.25 -51.22
CA ILE A 64 9.14 -0.90 -50.87
C ILE A 64 8.31 -0.30 -49.73
N VAL A 65 6.96 -0.38 -49.82
CA VAL A 65 6.07 0.15 -48.80
C VAL A 65 6.29 -0.54 -47.46
N VAL A 66 6.42 -1.87 -47.43
CA VAL A 66 6.69 -2.64 -46.20
C VAL A 66 8.02 -2.24 -45.58
N ASN A 67 9.08 -2.11 -46.40
CA ASN A 67 10.41 -1.70 -45.93
C ASN A 67 10.40 -0.27 -45.36
N VAL A 68 9.76 0.68 -46.04
CA VAL A 68 9.64 2.07 -45.56
C VAL A 68 8.87 2.13 -44.26
N ALA A 69 7.79 1.37 -44.13
CA ALA A 69 7.00 1.28 -42.88
C ALA A 69 7.84 0.68 -41.74
N PHE A 70 8.62 -0.37 -41.99
CA PHE A 70 9.48 -1.02 -41.02
C PHE A 70 10.59 -0.08 -40.52
N PHE A 71 11.33 0.55 -41.42
CA PHE A 71 12.37 1.50 -41.03
C PHE A 71 11.79 2.75 -40.36
N GLY A 72 10.63 3.25 -40.81
CA GLY A 72 9.90 4.32 -40.13
C GLY A 72 9.53 3.97 -38.69
N PHE A 73 9.05 2.75 -38.47
CA PHE A 73 8.74 2.23 -37.13
C PHE A 73 10.00 2.16 -36.25
N LEU A 74 11.12 1.65 -36.75
CA LEU A 74 12.39 1.60 -36.01
C LEU A 74 12.88 2.99 -35.62
N LEU A 75 12.81 3.95 -36.57
CA LEU A 75 13.18 5.34 -36.29
C LEU A 75 12.32 5.97 -35.20
N LEU A 76 11.00 5.76 -35.25
CA LEU A 76 10.08 6.25 -34.22
C LEU A 76 10.42 5.65 -32.84
N ARG A 77 10.76 4.36 -32.78
CA ARG A 77 11.20 3.72 -31.54
C ARG A 77 12.50 4.29 -30.99
N ALA A 78 13.49 4.52 -31.87
CA ALA A 78 14.74 5.15 -31.50
C ALA A 78 14.54 6.57 -30.96
N VAL A 79 13.72 7.39 -31.62
CA VAL A 79 13.38 8.74 -31.15
C VAL A 79 12.66 8.71 -29.81
N GLN A 80 11.71 7.77 -29.60
CA GLN A 80 11.02 7.60 -28.33
C GLN A 80 11.99 7.21 -27.20
N PHE A 81 12.94 6.32 -27.48
CA PHE A 81 13.97 5.91 -26.53
C PHE A 81 14.88 7.09 -26.15
N CYS A 82 15.39 7.84 -27.12
CA CYS A 82 16.19 9.05 -26.87
C CYS A 82 15.43 10.10 -26.06
N ARG A 83 14.15 10.34 -26.37
CA ARG A 83 13.31 11.28 -25.60
C ARG A 83 13.06 10.81 -24.15
N ARG A 84 12.99 9.49 -23.89
CA ARG A 84 12.91 8.95 -22.52
C ARG A 84 14.22 9.15 -21.78
N TYR A 85 15.36 8.89 -22.43
CA TYR A 85 16.70 9.06 -21.85
C TYR A 85 16.97 10.52 -21.49
N ILE A 86 16.70 11.46 -22.40
CA ILE A 86 16.89 12.90 -22.16
C ILE A 86 16.00 13.39 -20.99
N ARG A 87 14.76 12.93 -20.90
CA ARG A 87 13.88 13.27 -19.76
C ARG A 87 14.38 12.69 -18.45
N PHE A 88 14.97 11.51 -18.46
CA PHE A 88 15.57 10.91 -17.26
C PHE A 88 16.77 11.73 -16.79
N VAL A 89 17.71 12.03 -17.66
CA VAL A 89 18.90 12.83 -17.34
C VAL A 89 18.52 14.23 -16.84
N LYS A 90 17.52 14.89 -17.47
CA LYS A 90 17.06 16.20 -17.03
C LYS A 90 16.48 16.18 -15.60
N ARG A 91 15.72 15.14 -15.25
CA ARG A 91 15.19 14.97 -13.89
C ARG A 91 16.29 14.72 -12.85
N GLU A 92 17.36 14.04 -13.23
CA GLU A 92 18.48 13.79 -12.33
C GLU A 92 19.26 15.07 -12.03
N ILE A 93 19.52 15.90 -13.05
CA ILE A 93 20.15 17.22 -12.90
C ILE A 93 19.29 18.17 -12.05
N GLU A 94 17.96 18.18 -12.25
CA GLU A 94 17.04 18.99 -11.45
C GLU A 94 17.01 18.52 -9.98
N LYS A 95 17.14 17.21 -9.73
CA LYS A 95 17.21 16.63 -8.39
C LYS A 95 18.49 17.02 -7.66
N ASP A 96 19.64 16.99 -8.35
CA ASP A 96 20.93 17.37 -7.77
C ASP A 96 20.95 18.87 -7.43
N ALA A 97 20.41 19.73 -8.29
CA ALA A 97 20.28 21.16 -8.02
C ALA A 97 19.37 21.45 -6.81
N LEU A 98 18.25 20.72 -6.66
CA LEU A 98 17.38 20.81 -5.48
C LEU A 98 18.08 20.33 -4.20
N LEU A 99 18.91 19.30 -4.29
CA LEU A 99 19.69 18.81 -3.13
C LEU A 99 20.74 19.84 -2.69
N GLU A 100 21.40 20.54 -3.63
CA GLU A 100 22.31 21.65 -3.31
C GLU A 100 21.56 22.83 -2.66
N GLU A 101 20.38 23.18 -3.15
CA GLU A 101 19.55 24.25 -2.57
C GLU A 101 19.08 23.90 -1.15
N ILE A 102 18.67 22.66 -0.91
CA ILE A 102 18.33 22.14 0.43
C ILE A 102 19.55 22.19 1.37
N ALA A 103 20.74 21.83 0.88
CA ALA A 103 21.96 21.89 1.69
C ALA A 103 22.31 23.33 2.06
N ALA A 104 22.20 24.27 1.12
CA ALA A 104 22.42 25.70 1.35
C ALA A 104 21.40 26.29 2.36
N LEU A 105 20.13 25.92 2.24
CA LEU A 105 19.08 26.34 3.18
C LEU A 105 19.32 25.77 4.59
N ASN A 106 19.76 24.52 4.71
CA ASN A 106 20.10 23.91 5.98
C ASN A 106 21.29 24.58 6.66
N MET A 107 22.33 24.97 5.90
CA MET A 107 23.45 25.77 6.41
C MET A 107 22.98 27.12 6.95
N LYS A 108 22.15 27.81 6.18
CA LYS A 108 21.61 29.12 6.59
C LYS A 108 20.71 29.02 7.84
N THR A 109 19.98 27.92 7.95
CA THR A 109 19.16 27.64 9.15
C THR A 109 20.04 27.37 10.37
N ALA A 110 21.16 26.65 10.21
CA ALA A 110 22.11 26.42 11.28
C ALA A 110 22.79 27.72 11.75
N GLU A 111 23.17 28.61 10.82
CA GLU A 111 23.71 29.93 11.16
C GLU A 111 22.69 30.80 11.94
N LEU A 112 21.43 30.82 11.51
CA LEU A 112 20.36 31.55 12.23
C LEU A 112 20.08 30.98 13.63
N ILE A 113 20.20 29.65 13.81
CA ILE A 113 20.06 29.02 15.13
C ILE A 113 21.25 29.43 16.03
N ASP A 114 22.45 29.51 15.48
CA ASP A 114 23.65 29.91 16.21
C ASP A 114 23.59 31.41 16.61
N GLU A 115 23.11 32.27 15.71
CA GLU A 115 22.84 33.68 16.02
C GLU A 115 21.76 33.83 17.09
N LYS A 116 20.67 33.08 16.98
CA LYS A 116 19.61 33.06 18.00
C LYS A 116 20.15 32.62 19.38
N ASN A 117 21.00 31.59 19.41
CA ASN A 117 21.63 31.12 20.64
C ASN A 117 22.59 32.15 21.22
N LYS A 118 23.38 32.86 20.39
CA LYS A 118 24.21 33.98 20.82
C LYS A 118 23.41 35.14 21.40
N ILE A 119 22.31 35.52 20.73
CA ILE A 119 21.40 36.56 21.23
C ILE A 119 20.73 36.14 22.54
N MET A 120 20.37 34.87 22.69
CA MET A 120 19.80 34.35 23.92
C MET A 120 20.82 34.32 25.05
N ALA A 121 22.08 33.94 24.78
CA ALA A 121 23.17 33.99 25.73
C ALA A 121 23.49 35.43 26.17
N MET A 122 23.47 36.40 25.23
CA MET A 122 23.63 37.83 25.57
C MET A 122 22.46 38.36 26.39
N LYS A 123 21.23 37.92 26.14
CA LYS A 123 20.06 38.29 26.93
C LYS A 123 20.09 37.73 28.34
N VAL A 124 20.58 36.49 28.51
CA VAL A 124 20.79 35.89 29.85
C VAL A 124 21.88 36.59 30.61
N SER A 125 22.98 37.00 29.96
CA SER A 125 24.06 37.78 30.59
C SER A 125 23.64 39.23 30.94
N SER A 126 22.67 39.81 30.23
CA SER A 126 22.16 41.15 30.53
C SER A 126 21.08 41.16 31.62
N MET A 127 20.52 40.03 32.02
CA MET A 127 19.55 39.87 33.11
C MET A 127 20.17 39.57 34.47
N GLY A 128 21.41 39.93 34.68
CA GLY A 128 22.08 40.08 35.96
C GLY A 128 21.71 39.10 37.06
N PHE A 129 22.42 37.95 37.10
CA PHE A 129 22.74 37.25 38.36
C PHE A 129 24.25 37.21 38.49
N GLY A 130 24.75 38.06 39.39
CA GLY A 130 26.15 38.16 39.68
C GLY A 130 26.64 37.01 40.55
N GLY A 131 27.92 36.71 40.40
CA GLY A 131 28.67 36.14 41.48
C GLY A 131 29.63 35.00 41.14
N VAL A 132 30.90 35.38 40.98
CA VAL A 132 32.14 34.75 41.49
C VAL A 132 32.68 33.52 40.77
N GLY A 133 33.89 33.73 40.22
CA GLY A 133 35.04 32.87 40.38
C GLY A 133 35.87 32.63 39.12
N MET A 134 36.91 33.47 38.95
CA MET A 134 38.04 33.28 38.02
C MET A 134 38.77 31.97 38.26
N ALA A 135 39.24 31.34 37.20
CA ALA A 135 40.65 30.93 37.05
C ALA A 135 40.95 30.52 35.61
N GLU A 136 42.01 31.10 35.07
CA GLU A 136 42.60 30.84 33.75
C GLU A 136 43.53 29.60 33.77
N GLU A 137 43.62 28.95 32.58
CA GLU A 137 44.79 28.37 31.86
C GLU A 137 45.17 26.89 32.10
N PRO A 138 45.99 26.28 31.19
CA PRO A 138 46.21 26.51 29.76
C PRO A 138 46.14 25.23 28.86
N PHE A 139 46.35 25.42 27.57
CA PHE A 139 46.56 24.45 26.48
C PHE A 139 47.37 23.18 26.83
N GLY A 140 46.83 22.00 26.47
CA GLY A 140 47.57 20.75 26.50
C GLY A 140 46.85 19.57 25.84
N LYS A 141 47.35 19.18 24.68
CA LYS A 141 47.30 17.85 24.04
C LYS A 141 45.93 17.19 23.77
N VAL A 142 45.60 17.14 22.47
CA VAL A 142 44.58 16.29 21.89
C VAL A 142 44.94 14.81 22.06
N GLU A 143 44.35 14.14 22.99
CA GLU A 143 44.18 12.69 23.01
C GLU A 143 42.79 12.39 22.42
N LYS A 144 42.76 11.60 21.33
CA LYS A 144 41.56 10.98 20.83
C LYS A 144 40.98 10.04 21.86
N LYS A 145 40.07 10.52 22.69
CA LYS A 145 39.12 9.66 23.42
C LYS A 145 37.89 9.51 22.56
N GLU A 146 37.58 8.27 22.21
CA GLU A 146 36.27 7.89 21.75
C GLU A 146 35.23 8.47 22.72
N GLN A 147 34.54 9.53 22.26
CA GLN A 147 33.38 10.05 22.97
C GLN A 147 32.27 9.02 22.86
N LYS A 148 32.06 8.21 23.89
CA LYS A 148 30.73 7.73 24.20
C LYS A 148 29.88 8.98 24.40
N ALA A 149 29.10 9.33 23.37
CA ALA A 149 28.09 10.37 23.45
C ALA A 149 27.11 9.98 24.55
N SER A 150 27.09 10.74 25.63
CA SER A 150 26.04 10.69 26.65
C SER A 150 24.75 11.19 25.98
N THR A 151 23.97 10.26 25.43
CA THR A 151 22.72 10.54 24.75
C THR A 151 21.61 10.81 25.75
N THR A 152 21.52 12.03 26.22
CA THR A 152 20.36 12.53 27.00
C THR A 152 19.16 12.88 26.13
N THR A 153 19.28 12.81 24.80
CA THR A 153 18.20 13.16 23.87
C THR A 153 17.84 11.95 23.02
N SER A 154 16.57 11.52 23.09
CA SER A 154 16.06 10.42 22.26
C SER A 154 16.17 10.75 20.76
N ARG A 155 16.39 9.73 19.95
CA ARG A 155 16.33 9.81 18.48
C ARG A 155 14.91 9.94 17.94
N PHE A 156 13.90 9.71 18.79
CA PHE A 156 12.48 9.85 18.48
C PHE A 156 11.92 11.09 19.17
N SER A 157 11.23 11.93 18.44
CA SER A 157 10.61 13.16 18.96
C SER A 157 9.10 13.02 19.13
N LYS A 158 8.42 12.46 18.12
CA LYS A 158 6.95 12.30 18.14
C LYS A 158 6.53 11.19 19.11
N LEU A 159 7.23 10.05 19.13
CA LEU A 159 6.89 8.93 20.01
C LEU A 159 7.14 9.28 21.49
N ILE A 160 8.23 9.98 21.81
CA ILE A 160 8.47 10.48 23.18
C ILE A 160 7.39 11.49 23.60
N ALA A 161 6.88 12.29 22.67
CA ALA A 161 5.76 13.19 22.97
C ALA A 161 4.48 12.40 23.30
N VAL A 162 4.26 11.25 22.64
CA VAL A 162 3.16 10.34 22.98
C VAL A 162 3.36 9.74 24.36
N ASP A 163 4.58 9.25 24.70
CA ASP A 163 4.88 8.74 26.05
C ASP A 163 4.53 9.76 27.12
N LYS A 164 5.00 10.99 26.97
CA LYS A 164 4.71 12.08 27.92
C LYS A 164 3.22 12.42 28.02
N LYS A 165 2.49 12.39 26.90
CA LYS A 165 1.05 12.62 26.90
C LYS A 165 0.33 11.58 27.75
N TYR A 166 0.65 10.30 27.57
CA TYR A 166 -0.02 9.21 28.29
C TYR A 166 0.49 8.97 29.72
N GLU A 167 1.65 9.52 30.10
CA GLU A 167 2.07 9.59 31.50
C GLU A 167 1.17 10.55 32.31
N THR A 168 0.66 11.61 31.69
CA THR A 168 -0.14 12.64 32.35
C THR A 168 -1.65 12.51 32.14
N GLU A 169 -2.08 11.95 31.00
CA GLU A 169 -3.47 11.96 30.54
C GLU A 169 -4.10 10.56 30.41
N PHE A 170 -3.44 9.50 30.88
CA PHE A 170 -3.97 8.14 30.72
C PHE A 170 -5.28 7.98 31.50
N SER A 171 -6.37 7.70 30.78
CA SER A 171 -7.62 7.24 31.33
C SER A 171 -8.06 5.97 30.60
N ALA A 172 -8.30 4.89 31.35
CA ALA A 172 -8.91 3.70 30.81
C ALA A 172 -10.31 4.02 30.26
N VAL A 173 -10.69 3.38 29.16
CA VAL A 173 -12.03 3.55 28.59
C VAL A 173 -13.06 2.91 29.50
N ILE A 174 -13.94 3.73 30.09
CA ILE A 174 -15.03 3.25 30.93
C ILE A 174 -16.28 3.10 30.05
N MET A 175 -16.78 1.88 29.95
CA MET A 175 -18.03 1.57 29.24
C MET A 175 -19.23 1.88 30.14
N ASP A 176 -20.20 2.60 29.60
CA ASP A 176 -21.50 2.77 30.23
C ASP A 176 -22.32 1.47 30.04
N PRO A 177 -23.20 1.05 30.98
CA PRO A 177 -24.13 -0.06 30.77
C PRO A 177 -24.96 0.06 29.49
N ASN A 178 -25.29 1.26 29.05
CA ASN A 178 -26.01 1.52 27.79
C ASN A 178 -25.14 1.31 26.52
N ASP A 179 -23.83 1.23 26.67
CA ASP A 179 -22.88 0.95 25.59
C ASP A 179 -22.59 -0.55 25.43
N MET A 180 -23.10 -1.39 26.36
CA MET A 180 -22.97 -2.86 26.32
C MET A 180 -24.01 -3.46 25.35
N LEU A 181 -23.82 -3.24 24.07
CA LEU A 181 -24.73 -3.64 22.99
C LEU A 181 -24.33 -4.99 22.38
N GLY A 182 -25.30 -5.73 21.82
CA GLY A 182 -25.04 -6.85 20.93
C GLY A 182 -24.62 -6.39 19.53
N LEU A 183 -24.08 -7.31 18.71
CA LEU A 183 -23.62 -6.96 17.35
C LEU A 183 -24.72 -6.38 16.44
N PRO A 184 -25.97 -6.93 16.41
CA PRO A 184 -27.03 -6.34 15.59
C PRO A 184 -27.40 -4.92 16.03
N GLU A 185 -27.52 -4.71 17.34
CA GLU A 185 -27.82 -3.40 17.93
C GLU A 185 -26.70 -2.38 17.67
N LEU A 186 -25.44 -2.84 17.66
CA LEU A 186 -24.28 -2.03 17.34
C LEU A 186 -24.32 -1.55 15.88
N VAL A 187 -24.73 -2.42 14.94
CA VAL A 187 -24.95 -2.07 13.53
C VAL A 187 -26.01 -0.98 13.40
N ASP A 188 -27.17 -1.19 14.02
CA ASP A 188 -28.29 -0.25 13.93
C ASP A 188 -27.96 1.08 14.61
N ARG A 189 -27.30 1.06 15.77
CA ARG A 189 -26.89 2.26 16.49
C ARG A 189 -25.86 3.06 15.69
N PHE A 190 -24.91 2.41 15.03
CA PHE A 190 -23.95 3.10 14.15
C PHE A 190 -24.65 3.77 12.97
N ILE A 191 -25.60 3.09 12.30
CA ILE A 191 -26.35 3.66 11.17
C ILE A 191 -27.13 4.89 11.64
N ASN A 192 -27.83 4.81 12.77
CA ASN A 192 -28.57 5.93 13.33
C ASN A 192 -27.63 7.07 13.75
N TYR A 193 -26.50 6.79 14.38
CA TYR A 193 -25.49 7.79 14.73
C TYR A 193 -24.94 8.51 13.50
N SER A 194 -24.52 7.76 12.49
CA SER A 194 -23.94 8.34 11.27
C SER A 194 -24.94 9.19 10.50
N ALA A 195 -26.21 8.80 10.45
CA ALA A 195 -27.28 9.55 9.81
C ALA A 195 -27.66 10.81 10.60
N SER A 196 -27.89 10.68 11.92
CA SER A 196 -28.40 11.80 12.74
C SER A 196 -27.33 12.83 13.11
N GLN A 197 -26.10 12.40 13.36
CA GLN A 197 -25.02 13.27 13.84
C GLN A 197 -24.09 13.78 12.73
N LEU A 198 -23.80 12.90 11.75
CA LEU A 198 -22.79 13.18 10.72
C LEU A 198 -23.41 13.42 9.33
N HIS A 199 -24.72 13.20 9.17
CA HIS A 199 -25.42 13.25 7.88
C HIS A 199 -24.78 12.34 6.81
N LEU A 200 -24.27 11.20 7.27
CA LEU A 200 -23.68 10.15 6.44
C LEU A 200 -24.60 8.94 6.44
N TYR A 201 -25.04 8.53 5.26
CA TYR A 201 -26.02 7.46 5.10
C TYR A 201 -25.34 6.21 4.56
N TYR A 202 -25.60 5.06 5.21
CA TYR A 202 -25.02 3.79 4.83
C TYR A 202 -26.08 2.70 4.78
N ASN A 203 -25.97 1.81 3.80
CA ASN A 203 -26.84 0.63 3.71
C ASN A 203 -26.50 -0.37 4.83
N HIS A 204 -27.50 -0.98 5.43
CA HIS A 204 -27.34 -2.02 6.47
C HIS A 204 -26.40 -3.14 6.05
N LYS A 205 -26.48 -3.58 4.77
CA LYS A 205 -25.59 -4.63 4.25
C LYS A 205 -24.12 -4.21 4.29
N VAL A 206 -23.79 -2.99 3.93
CA VAL A 206 -22.42 -2.45 3.97
C VAL A 206 -21.90 -2.44 5.41
N ILE A 207 -22.72 -1.97 6.37
CA ILE A 207 -22.30 -1.87 7.78
C ILE A 207 -22.19 -3.26 8.43
N ARG A 208 -23.12 -4.18 8.18
CA ARG A 208 -23.00 -5.57 8.60
C ARG A 208 -21.73 -6.22 8.08
N THR A 209 -21.42 -6.01 6.78
CA THR A 209 -20.18 -6.49 6.15
C THR A 209 -18.95 -5.88 6.79
N PHE A 210 -19.01 -4.59 7.16
CA PHE A 210 -17.90 -3.91 7.82
C PHE A 210 -17.64 -4.50 9.21
N PHE A 211 -18.67 -4.67 10.06
CA PHE A 211 -18.52 -5.29 11.38
C PHE A 211 -18.10 -6.76 11.28
N ALA A 212 -18.66 -7.54 10.36
CA ALA A 212 -18.17 -8.89 10.08
C ALA A 212 -16.72 -8.92 9.61
N GLY A 213 -16.31 -7.92 8.84
CA GLY A 213 -14.93 -7.69 8.44
C GLY A 213 -14.01 -7.43 9.63
N LEU A 214 -14.41 -6.57 10.57
CA LEU A 214 -13.66 -6.30 11.80
C LEU A 214 -13.47 -7.57 12.66
N ALA A 215 -14.47 -8.44 12.69
CA ALA A 215 -14.42 -9.71 13.43
C ALA A 215 -13.49 -10.74 12.79
N THR A 216 -13.12 -10.60 11.50
CA THR A 216 -12.44 -11.66 10.73
C THR A 216 -11.08 -11.28 10.18
N SER A 217 -10.82 -9.99 10.03
CA SER A 217 -9.56 -9.48 9.47
C SER A 217 -9.14 -8.18 10.13
N LYS A 218 -7.84 -7.96 10.24
CA LYS A 218 -7.27 -6.67 10.66
C LYS A 218 -7.11 -5.69 9.49
N ILE A 219 -7.40 -6.13 8.27
CA ILE A 219 -7.30 -5.32 7.06
C ILE A 219 -8.66 -5.30 6.35
N ILE A 220 -9.19 -4.10 6.13
CA ILE A 220 -10.42 -3.88 5.38
C ILE A 220 -10.09 -2.98 4.19
N ILE A 221 -10.58 -3.31 3.01
CA ILE A 221 -10.42 -2.49 1.81
C ILE A 221 -11.80 -2.00 1.38
N LEU A 222 -11.97 -0.68 1.36
CA LEU A 222 -13.16 -0.01 0.85
C LEU A 222 -12.89 0.41 -0.59
N GLU A 223 -13.51 -0.26 -1.54
CA GLU A 223 -13.28 -0.05 -2.97
C GLU A 223 -14.52 0.43 -3.71
N GLY A 224 -14.36 1.15 -4.82
CA GLY A 224 -15.45 1.62 -5.65
C GLY A 224 -15.20 2.98 -6.27
N ILE A 225 -16.24 3.56 -6.90
CA ILE A 225 -16.17 4.87 -7.55
C ILE A 225 -15.92 5.99 -6.55
N SER A 226 -15.32 7.10 -7.00
CA SER A 226 -15.05 8.26 -6.16
C SER A 226 -16.36 8.89 -5.66
N GLY A 227 -16.33 9.44 -4.42
CA GLY A 227 -17.46 10.16 -3.83
C GLY A 227 -18.55 9.29 -3.19
N THR A 228 -18.35 7.98 -3.03
CA THR A 228 -19.31 7.06 -2.39
C THR A 228 -19.19 6.93 -0.87
N GLY A 229 -18.31 7.72 -0.24
CA GLY A 229 -18.17 7.73 1.22
C GLY A 229 -17.15 6.73 1.77
N LYS A 230 -16.19 6.25 0.94
CA LYS A 230 -15.16 5.28 1.38
C LYS A 230 -14.33 5.79 2.55
N THR A 231 -13.80 7.00 2.48
CA THR A 231 -13.01 7.62 3.55
C THR A 231 -13.89 8.06 4.72
N SER A 232 -15.15 8.43 4.43
CA SER A 232 -16.11 8.88 5.46
C SER A 232 -16.56 7.74 6.38
N LEU A 233 -16.60 6.49 5.93
CA LEU A 233 -17.04 5.35 6.74
C LEU A 233 -16.10 5.08 7.93
N PRO A 234 -14.79 4.87 7.75
CA PRO A 234 -13.89 4.68 8.89
C PRO A 234 -13.76 5.95 9.75
N TYR A 235 -13.87 7.15 9.17
CA TYR A 235 -13.95 8.40 9.92
C TYR A 235 -15.17 8.41 10.86
N ALA A 236 -16.35 8.07 10.35
CA ALA A 236 -17.58 7.97 11.15
C ALA A 236 -17.46 6.89 12.23
N MET A 237 -16.80 5.77 11.91
CA MET A 237 -16.58 4.67 12.86
C MET A 237 -15.71 5.12 14.04
N GLY A 238 -14.61 5.83 13.79
CA GLY A 238 -13.78 6.38 14.88
C GLY A 238 -14.53 7.40 15.74
N ARG A 239 -15.37 8.25 15.12
CA ARG A 239 -16.22 9.19 15.85
C ARG A 239 -17.26 8.47 16.70
N PHE A 240 -17.85 7.39 16.19
CA PHE A 240 -18.81 6.58 16.90
C PHE A 240 -18.22 5.93 18.15
N PHE A 241 -17.00 5.42 18.07
CA PHE A 241 -16.28 4.84 19.23
C PHE A 241 -15.53 5.88 20.07
N LYS A 242 -15.80 7.16 19.92
CA LYS A 242 -15.12 8.29 20.61
C LYS A 242 -13.59 8.27 20.47
N ASN A 243 -13.09 7.60 19.45
CA ASN A 243 -11.66 7.52 19.13
C ASN A 243 -11.41 8.01 17.70
N PRO A 244 -10.88 9.23 17.51
CA PRO A 244 -10.66 9.78 16.18
C PRO A 244 -9.77 8.90 15.32
N THR A 245 -10.24 8.57 14.13
CA THR A 245 -9.51 7.78 13.15
C THR A 245 -8.27 8.50 12.66
N ALA A 246 -7.12 7.83 12.62
CA ALA A 246 -5.92 8.34 12.00
C ALA A 246 -6.01 8.14 10.48
N ILE A 247 -5.94 9.23 9.69
CA ILE A 247 -6.00 9.16 8.23
C ILE A 247 -4.62 9.48 7.67
N CYS A 248 -4.04 8.50 6.97
CA CYS A 248 -2.74 8.59 6.31
C CYS A 248 -2.94 8.54 4.79
N SER A 249 -2.70 9.64 4.10
CA SER A 249 -2.80 9.70 2.64
C SER A 249 -1.59 9.04 2.00
N VAL A 250 -1.83 8.01 1.19
CA VAL A 250 -0.78 7.32 0.43
C VAL A 250 -0.35 8.19 -0.74
N GLN A 251 0.97 8.27 -0.96
CA GLN A 251 1.53 9.06 -2.05
C GLN A 251 2.03 8.14 -3.18
N PRO A 252 1.94 8.58 -4.44
CA PRO A 252 2.43 7.81 -5.60
C PRO A 252 3.93 7.46 -5.55
N SER A 253 4.68 8.17 -4.71
CA SER A 253 6.11 7.95 -4.49
C SER A 253 6.44 6.77 -3.57
N TRP A 254 5.47 6.26 -2.81
CA TRP A 254 5.72 5.18 -1.86
C TRP A 254 6.16 3.89 -2.55
N ARG A 255 7.34 3.40 -2.17
CA ARG A 255 7.96 2.20 -2.77
C ARG A 255 8.23 1.10 -1.76
N ASP A 256 8.45 1.47 -0.51
CA ASP A 256 8.76 0.54 0.56
C ASP A 256 8.17 1.03 1.91
N ARG A 257 8.43 0.30 2.98
CA ARG A 257 7.89 0.62 4.31
C ARG A 257 8.42 1.92 4.89
N ALA A 258 9.58 2.40 4.45
CA ALA A 258 10.21 3.58 5.03
C ALA A 258 9.41 4.86 4.80
N GLU A 259 8.68 4.96 3.68
CA GLU A 259 7.79 6.07 3.45
C GLU A 259 6.57 6.04 4.40
N MET A 260 6.11 4.85 4.79
CA MET A 260 4.96 4.69 5.69
C MET A 260 5.36 4.78 7.17
N ILE A 261 6.42 4.09 7.59
CA ILE A 261 6.84 4.01 9.00
C ILE A 261 7.83 5.12 9.36
N GLY A 262 8.72 5.46 8.42
CA GLY A 262 9.88 6.30 8.65
C GLY A 262 11.19 5.50 8.61
N TYR A 263 12.29 6.21 8.81
CA TYR A 263 13.63 5.64 8.75
C TYR A 263 14.61 6.36 9.67
N LEU A 264 15.65 5.64 10.10
CA LEU A 264 16.76 6.22 10.85
C LEU A 264 17.71 6.95 9.89
N ASN A 265 17.92 8.25 10.13
CA ASN A 265 18.94 9.01 9.43
C ASN A 265 20.30 8.74 10.08
N GLU A 266 21.17 8.03 9.39
CA GLU A 266 22.47 7.59 9.89
C GLU A 266 23.44 8.75 10.21
N PHE A 267 23.28 9.90 9.55
CA PHE A 267 24.10 11.08 9.78
C PHE A 267 23.69 11.85 11.03
N THR A 268 22.39 12.11 11.18
CA THR A 268 21.86 12.88 12.30
C THR A 268 21.56 12.01 13.52
N LYS A 269 21.58 10.68 13.34
CA LYS A 269 21.14 9.69 14.34
C LYS A 269 19.72 9.95 14.87
N LYS A 270 18.89 10.64 14.10
CA LYS A 270 17.47 10.89 14.38
C LYS A 270 16.60 10.01 13.52
N PHE A 271 15.50 9.52 14.07
CA PHE A 271 14.49 8.80 13.32
C PHE A 271 13.51 9.79 12.67
N ASN A 272 13.27 9.65 11.37
CA ASN A 272 12.29 10.45 10.65
C ASN A 272 10.91 9.81 10.82
N GLU A 273 10.18 10.25 11.86
CA GLU A 273 8.92 9.66 12.29
C GLU A 273 7.75 10.14 11.42
N THR A 274 6.97 9.20 10.89
CA THR A 274 5.74 9.50 10.15
C THR A 274 4.54 9.61 11.10
N ASP A 275 3.43 10.14 10.60
CA ASP A 275 2.19 10.19 11.37
C ASP A 275 1.52 8.82 11.48
N PHE A 276 1.77 7.92 10.50
CA PHE A 276 1.36 6.52 10.58
C PHE A 276 2.03 5.82 11.77
N LEU A 277 3.37 5.92 11.89
CA LEU A 277 4.10 5.31 13.01
C LEU A 277 3.65 5.88 14.35
N LYS A 278 3.47 7.22 14.44
CA LYS A 278 2.95 7.86 15.66
C LYS A 278 1.59 7.31 16.04
N SER A 279 0.66 7.21 15.08
CA SER A 279 -0.70 6.70 15.32
C SER A 279 -0.68 5.23 15.74
N LEU A 280 0.14 4.40 15.10
CA LEU A 280 0.32 3.01 15.49
C LEU A 280 0.90 2.90 16.92
N TYR A 281 1.90 3.70 17.25
CA TYR A 281 2.50 3.73 18.58
C TYR A 281 1.50 4.16 19.66
N GLU A 282 0.64 5.12 19.37
CA GLU A 282 -0.39 5.62 20.29
C GLU A 282 -1.42 4.53 20.65
N THR A 283 -1.70 3.59 19.74
CA THR A 283 -2.64 2.48 20.01
C THR A 283 -2.16 1.52 21.10
N LEU A 284 -0.85 1.50 21.40
CA LEU A 284 -0.26 0.67 22.47
C LEU A 284 -0.57 1.20 23.88
N TYR A 285 -1.00 2.44 23.98
CA TYR A 285 -1.46 3.04 25.24
C TYR A 285 -2.98 2.93 25.47
N ARG A 286 -3.70 2.39 24.47
CA ARG A 286 -5.16 2.41 24.44
C ARG A 286 -5.73 1.00 24.49
N ASP A 287 -6.89 0.85 25.12
CA ASP A 287 -7.65 -0.38 25.22
C ASP A 287 -8.95 -0.37 24.38
N ASP A 288 -9.23 0.75 23.70
CA ASP A 288 -10.36 0.91 22.79
C ASP A 288 -10.05 0.44 21.35
N MET A 289 -11.07 0.55 20.48
CA MET A 289 -10.95 0.23 19.05
C MET A 289 -10.26 1.36 18.29
N ASN A 290 -9.21 1.04 17.54
CA ASN A 290 -8.43 2.00 16.78
C ASN A 290 -8.51 1.70 15.28
N PHE A 291 -8.69 2.77 14.48
CA PHE A 291 -8.70 2.70 13.03
C PHE A 291 -7.59 3.55 12.44
N ILE A 292 -6.72 2.95 11.63
CA ILE A 292 -5.71 3.65 10.84
C ILE A 292 -6.10 3.50 9.37
N VAL A 293 -6.40 4.62 8.72
CA VAL A 293 -6.82 4.65 7.33
C VAL A 293 -5.64 4.92 6.42
N LEU A 294 -5.47 4.07 5.42
CA LEU A 294 -4.59 4.29 4.28
C LEU A 294 -5.46 4.85 3.14
N ASP A 295 -5.54 6.16 3.05
CA ASP A 295 -6.41 6.82 2.07
C ASP A 295 -5.77 6.78 0.69
N GLU A 296 -6.57 6.40 -0.32
CA GLU A 296 -6.12 6.12 -1.68
C GLU A 296 -4.97 5.11 -1.74
N MET A 297 -5.12 4.00 -1.00
CA MET A 297 -4.06 3.01 -0.77
C MET A 297 -3.45 2.44 -2.07
N ASN A 298 -4.16 2.47 -3.19
CA ASN A 298 -3.70 1.98 -4.47
C ASN A 298 -3.08 3.05 -5.40
N LEU A 299 -2.79 4.26 -4.89
CA LEU A 299 -1.90 5.23 -5.56
C LEU A 299 -0.44 4.74 -5.63
N ALA A 300 -0.06 3.85 -4.71
CA ALA A 300 1.21 3.12 -4.73
C ALA A 300 0.94 1.62 -4.64
N ARG A 301 1.96 0.79 -4.89
CA ARG A 301 1.82 -0.66 -4.81
C ARG A 301 1.80 -1.13 -3.37
N ILE A 302 0.64 -1.54 -2.89
CA ILE A 302 0.37 -1.98 -1.51
C ILE A 302 1.28 -3.13 -1.09
N GLU A 303 1.49 -4.09 -1.98
CA GLU A 303 2.35 -5.26 -1.77
C GLU A 303 3.82 -4.94 -1.52
N TYR A 304 4.24 -3.67 -1.66
CA TYR A 304 5.59 -3.22 -1.36
C TYR A 304 5.65 -2.45 -0.05
N TYR A 305 4.91 -1.35 0.08
CA TYR A 305 4.99 -0.54 1.29
C TYR A 305 4.30 -1.16 2.51
N PHE A 306 3.28 -2.02 2.29
CA PHE A 306 2.51 -2.68 3.36
C PHE A 306 2.83 -4.18 3.51
N ALA A 307 3.83 -4.71 2.79
CA ALA A 307 4.16 -6.14 2.71
C ALA A 307 4.42 -6.78 4.07
N GLU A 308 5.13 -6.09 4.95
CA GLU A 308 5.49 -6.59 6.27
C GLU A 308 4.25 -6.77 7.16
N PHE A 309 3.36 -5.79 7.17
CA PHE A 309 2.06 -5.88 7.87
C PHE A 309 1.21 -7.04 7.36
N LEU A 310 1.13 -7.22 6.03
CA LEU A 310 0.43 -8.35 5.43
C LEU A 310 0.99 -9.70 5.90
N SER A 311 2.28 -9.78 6.17
CA SER A 311 2.94 -11.03 6.55
C SER A 311 2.83 -11.32 8.05
N ILE A 312 3.09 -10.32 8.90
CA ILE A 312 3.09 -10.53 10.36
C ILE A 312 1.69 -10.80 10.91
N MET A 313 0.65 -10.13 10.36
CA MET A 313 -0.73 -10.32 10.82
C MET A 313 -1.33 -11.69 10.44
N GLU A 314 -0.61 -12.53 9.69
CA GLU A 314 -0.96 -13.94 9.46
C GLU A 314 -0.36 -14.90 10.50
N MET A 315 0.58 -14.44 11.31
CA MET A 315 1.19 -15.27 12.35
C MET A 315 0.16 -15.61 13.42
N PRO A 316 0.10 -16.88 13.87
CA PRO A 316 -0.88 -17.31 14.85
C PRO A 316 -0.73 -16.63 16.21
N ASN A 317 0.53 -16.34 16.59
CA ASN A 317 0.84 -15.71 17.86
C ASN A 317 0.99 -14.20 17.67
N VAL A 318 0.14 -13.44 18.34
CA VAL A 318 0.12 -11.97 18.27
C VAL A 318 1.38 -11.32 18.85
N GLU A 319 2.06 -11.98 19.78
CA GLU A 319 3.32 -11.49 20.34
C GLU A 319 4.45 -11.43 19.29
N GLU A 320 4.26 -12.14 18.17
CA GLU A 320 5.17 -12.13 17.02
C GLU A 320 4.86 -11.02 16.01
N TRP A 321 3.75 -10.27 16.18
CA TRP A 321 3.39 -9.16 15.30
C TRP A 321 4.29 -7.95 15.54
N LYS A 322 5.58 -8.12 15.32
CA LYS A 322 6.61 -7.10 15.57
C LYS A 322 7.22 -6.62 14.28
N ILE A 323 7.43 -5.32 14.19
CA ILE A 323 8.05 -4.63 13.06
C ILE A 323 9.36 -4.02 13.51
N ASP A 324 10.42 -4.25 12.74
CA ASP A 324 11.74 -3.67 12.99
C ASP A 324 11.71 -2.16 12.72
N ILE A 325 12.10 -1.35 13.69
CA ILE A 325 12.15 0.12 13.58
C ILE A 325 13.60 0.59 13.52
N VAL A 326 14.43 0.13 14.44
CA VAL A 326 15.84 0.52 14.55
C VAL A 326 16.72 -0.70 14.82
N PRO A 327 17.98 -0.71 14.33
CA PRO A 327 18.85 -1.88 14.44
C PRO A 327 19.48 -2.05 15.83
N ASP A 328 19.56 -0.99 16.61
CA ASP A 328 20.19 -0.94 17.93
C ASP A 328 19.24 -0.35 18.97
N VAL A 329 19.49 -0.60 20.25
CA VAL A 329 18.65 -0.15 21.37
C VAL A 329 19.36 0.95 22.13
N TRP A 330 18.66 2.05 22.39
CA TRP A 330 19.13 3.14 23.24
C TRP A 330 18.25 3.25 24.49
N GLU A 331 18.85 3.59 25.64
CA GLU A 331 18.09 3.81 26.88
C GLU A 331 17.05 4.95 26.77
N SER A 332 17.27 5.88 25.82
CA SER A 332 16.39 7.01 25.54
C SER A 332 15.30 6.70 24.50
N ASP A 333 15.19 5.46 24.03
CA ASP A 333 14.14 5.07 23.09
C ASP A 333 12.74 5.07 23.74
N PRO A 334 11.67 5.25 22.96
CA PRO A 334 10.31 5.24 23.46
C PRO A 334 9.93 3.92 24.14
N LYS A 335 9.07 3.99 25.14
CA LYS A 335 8.69 2.89 26.04
C LYS A 335 8.29 1.59 25.33
N TYR A 336 7.55 1.68 24.21
CA TYR A 336 7.08 0.53 23.47
C TYR A 336 7.91 0.20 22.21
N ILE A 337 9.08 0.79 22.06
CA ILE A 337 10.11 0.30 21.13
C ILE A 337 11.01 -0.66 21.91
N ILE A 338 10.69 -1.95 21.88
CA ILE A 338 11.37 -2.99 22.62
C ILE A 338 12.28 -3.76 21.67
N ASP A 339 13.55 -3.87 21.99
CA ASP A 339 14.59 -4.52 21.14
C ASP A 339 14.62 -3.96 19.71
N GLY A 340 14.39 -2.63 19.58
CA GLY A 340 14.36 -1.96 18.29
C GLY A 340 13.10 -2.22 17.47
N LYS A 341 12.07 -2.86 18.02
CA LYS A 341 10.84 -3.28 17.34
C LYS A 341 9.60 -2.65 17.98
N ILE A 342 8.55 -2.47 17.18
CA ILE A 342 7.21 -2.11 17.64
C ILE A 342 6.26 -3.29 17.49
N LEU A 343 5.43 -3.54 18.49
CA LEU A 343 4.33 -4.50 18.41
C LEU A 343 3.15 -3.86 17.67
N VAL A 344 2.52 -4.59 16.76
CA VAL A 344 1.22 -4.23 16.19
C VAL A 344 0.12 -4.83 17.09
N PRO A 345 -0.61 -4.01 17.85
CA PRO A 345 -1.57 -4.54 18.83
C PRO A 345 -2.86 -5.01 18.16
N GLN A 346 -3.61 -5.85 18.86
CA GLN A 346 -4.86 -6.41 18.33
C GLN A 346 -6.02 -5.40 18.25
N ASN A 347 -5.97 -4.33 19.00
CA ASN A 347 -7.00 -3.29 19.02
C ASN A 347 -6.95 -2.30 17.86
N VAL A 348 -6.11 -2.57 16.84
CA VAL A 348 -5.98 -1.73 15.65
C VAL A 348 -6.49 -2.46 14.39
N TRP A 349 -7.20 -1.72 13.53
CA TRP A 349 -7.59 -2.13 12.19
C TRP A 349 -7.05 -1.15 11.16
N PHE A 350 -6.52 -1.71 10.07
CA PHE A 350 -6.06 -0.94 8.92
C PHE A 350 -7.17 -0.92 7.87
N VAL A 351 -7.65 0.27 7.52
CA VAL A 351 -8.72 0.44 6.53
C VAL A 351 -8.16 1.16 5.33
N GLY A 352 -8.02 0.45 4.21
CA GLY A 352 -7.58 1.05 2.95
C GLY A 352 -8.77 1.54 2.13
N THR A 353 -8.68 2.74 1.56
CA THR A 353 -9.62 3.17 0.52
C THR A 353 -8.96 3.01 -0.85
N ALA A 354 -9.71 2.52 -1.84
CA ALA A 354 -9.20 2.30 -3.19
C ALA A 354 -10.20 2.81 -4.22
N ASN A 355 -9.71 3.56 -5.19
CA ASN A 355 -10.47 3.96 -6.36
C ASN A 355 -10.23 2.96 -7.50
N ARG A 356 -11.28 2.63 -8.27
CA ARG A 356 -11.18 1.83 -9.48
C ARG A 356 -11.13 2.76 -10.68
N ASP A 357 -10.00 3.43 -10.89
CA ASP A 357 -9.75 4.29 -12.04
C ASP A 357 -8.41 3.94 -12.70
N ASP A 358 -8.24 4.39 -13.94
CA ASP A 358 -7.06 4.08 -14.76
C ASP A 358 -5.74 4.70 -14.23
N SER A 359 -5.82 5.60 -13.26
CA SER A 359 -4.67 6.30 -12.68
C SER A 359 -4.03 5.56 -11.52
N THR A 360 -4.69 4.52 -10.99
CA THR A 360 -4.28 3.78 -9.80
C THR A 360 -3.73 2.39 -10.11
N PHE A 361 -2.96 1.81 -9.16
CA PHE A 361 -2.48 0.43 -9.31
C PHE A 361 -3.58 -0.58 -8.98
N THR A 362 -3.59 -1.68 -9.74
CA THR A 362 -4.44 -2.83 -9.41
C THR A 362 -3.95 -3.49 -8.12
N ILE A 363 -4.87 -3.72 -7.19
CA ILE A 363 -4.60 -4.46 -5.96
C ILE A 363 -4.50 -5.95 -6.28
N THR A 364 -3.41 -6.60 -5.89
CA THR A 364 -3.15 -8.00 -6.19
C THR A 364 -3.94 -8.96 -5.28
N ASP A 365 -4.13 -10.20 -5.74
CA ASP A 365 -4.75 -11.25 -4.93
C ASP A 365 -4.02 -11.51 -3.61
N LYS A 366 -2.69 -11.29 -3.59
CA LYS A 366 -1.88 -11.38 -2.37
C LYS A 366 -2.41 -10.49 -1.23
N VAL A 367 -2.93 -9.32 -1.55
CA VAL A 367 -3.54 -8.39 -0.60
C VAL A 367 -4.99 -8.77 -0.31
N TYR A 368 -5.78 -9.03 -1.36
CA TYR A 368 -7.19 -9.39 -1.19
C TYR A 368 -7.42 -10.70 -0.44
N ASP A 369 -6.54 -11.69 -0.56
CA ASP A 369 -6.64 -12.94 0.19
C ASP A 369 -6.50 -12.72 1.71
N ARG A 370 -5.89 -11.59 2.14
CA ARG A 370 -5.67 -11.24 3.55
C ARG A 370 -6.66 -10.23 4.10
N ALA A 371 -7.26 -9.43 3.24
CA ALA A 371 -8.19 -8.36 3.60
C ALA A 371 -9.64 -8.78 3.41
N VAL A 372 -10.57 -8.11 4.07
CA VAL A 372 -11.99 -8.12 3.69
C VAL A 372 -12.24 -6.89 2.81
N SER A 373 -12.61 -7.11 1.54
CA SER A 373 -12.91 -6.01 0.61
C SER A 373 -14.40 -5.70 0.61
N ILE A 374 -14.75 -4.43 0.68
CA ILE A 374 -16.13 -3.92 0.69
C ILE A 374 -16.31 -2.98 -0.50
N GLU A 375 -17.25 -3.33 -1.38
CA GLU A 375 -17.57 -2.51 -2.53
C GLU A 375 -18.62 -1.46 -2.20
N MET A 376 -18.28 -0.21 -2.49
CA MET A 376 -19.10 0.97 -2.26
C MET A 376 -19.35 1.71 -3.59
N ASN A 377 -20.13 1.11 -4.48
CA ASN A 377 -20.45 1.68 -5.80
C ASN A 377 -21.73 2.51 -5.80
N ASN A 378 -22.62 2.28 -4.84
CA ASN A 378 -23.89 2.96 -4.76
C ASN A 378 -23.92 3.91 -3.57
N ARG A 379 -24.45 5.10 -3.79
CA ARG A 379 -24.79 6.01 -2.71
C ARG A 379 -26.02 5.47 -1.98
N ALA A 380 -25.98 5.48 -0.64
CA ALA A 380 -27.15 5.11 0.16
C ALA A 380 -28.21 6.22 0.10
N ASP A 381 -29.48 5.81 0.18
CA ASP A 381 -30.59 6.72 0.28
C ASP A 381 -30.59 7.45 1.65
N TYR A 382 -31.30 8.57 1.69
CA TYR A 382 -31.53 9.31 2.92
C TYR A 382 -32.24 8.44 3.98
N ILE A 383 -31.71 8.46 5.21
CA ILE A 383 -32.28 7.75 6.35
C ILE A 383 -32.71 8.80 7.38
N ASP A 384 -34.00 8.85 7.69
CA ASP A 384 -34.52 9.62 8.82
C ASP A 384 -34.31 8.79 10.10
N ALA A 385 -33.28 9.16 10.85
CA ALA A 385 -32.84 8.41 12.02
C ALA A 385 -33.03 9.22 13.31
N PRO A 386 -33.42 8.57 14.42
CA PRO A 386 -33.48 9.22 15.72
C PRO A 386 -32.08 9.70 16.13
N PHE A 387 -32.02 10.81 16.85
CA PHE A 387 -30.76 11.30 17.41
C PHE A 387 -30.13 10.20 18.29
N THR A 388 -28.89 9.85 17.98
CA THR A 388 -28.18 8.72 18.58
C THR A 388 -26.77 9.16 18.98
N ASP A 389 -26.38 8.90 20.21
CA ASP A 389 -25.06 9.24 20.72
C ASP A 389 -23.99 8.20 20.35
N ASN A 390 -22.75 8.66 20.31
CA ASN A 390 -21.57 7.82 20.22
C ASN A 390 -21.38 6.99 21.51
N ILE A 391 -20.54 5.95 21.43
CA ILE A 391 -20.35 4.98 22.51
C ILE A 391 -18.88 4.87 22.93
N ASN A 392 -18.66 4.41 24.15
CA ASN A 392 -17.37 3.91 24.61
C ASN A 392 -17.33 2.38 24.45
N MET A 393 -16.31 1.83 23.81
CA MET A 393 -16.17 0.39 23.63
C MET A 393 -14.71 -0.03 23.72
N THR A 394 -14.42 -0.97 24.62
CA THR A 394 -13.10 -1.59 24.71
C THR A 394 -12.93 -2.66 23.63
N PHE A 395 -11.70 -2.88 23.22
CA PHE A 395 -11.36 -3.95 22.28
C PHE A 395 -11.76 -5.33 22.86
N GLU A 396 -11.51 -5.57 24.13
CA GLU A 396 -11.81 -6.85 24.78
C GLU A 396 -13.31 -7.18 24.73
N TYR A 397 -14.17 -6.18 24.98
CA TYR A 397 -15.63 -6.38 24.90
C TYR A 397 -16.07 -6.69 23.46
N PHE A 398 -15.59 -5.90 22.48
CA PHE A 398 -15.91 -6.12 21.07
C PHE A 398 -15.42 -7.48 20.56
N ASP A 399 -14.18 -7.85 20.86
CA ASP A 399 -13.61 -9.16 20.49
C ASP A 399 -14.40 -10.32 21.13
N GLY A 400 -14.80 -10.16 22.39
CA GLY A 400 -15.69 -11.09 23.08
C GLY A 400 -17.05 -11.26 22.40
N LEU A 401 -17.67 -10.16 21.94
CA LEU A 401 -18.92 -10.20 21.17
C LEU A 401 -18.72 -10.94 19.83
N CYS A 402 -17.64 -10.66 19.13
CA CYS A 402 -17.34 -11.31 17.85
C CYS A 402 -17.11 -12.81 18.01
N LYS A 403 -16.31 -13.24 19.00
CA LYS A 403 -16.05 -14.66 19.28
C LYS A 403 -17.34 -15.39 19.65
N LYS A 404 -18.13 -14.84 20.56
CA LYS A 404 -19.42 -15.39 20.94
C LYS A 404 -20.40 -15.47 19.76
N GLY A 405 -20.45 -14.42 18.92
CA GLY A 405 -21.28 -14.38 17.72
C GLY A 405 -20.91 -15.46 16.71
N ILE A 406 -19.61 -15.69 16.49
CA ILE A 406 -19.10 -16.73 15.59
C ILE A 406 -19.42 -18.13 16.13
N GLU A 407 -19.24 -18.37 17.43
CA GLU A 407 -19.51 -19.65 18.06
C GLU A 407 -21.00 -20.01 18.06
N GLN A 408 -21.88 -19.02 18.21
CA GLN A 408 -23.34 -19.22 18.27
C GLN A 408 -24.00 -19.41 16.90
N ASN A 409 -23.34 -18.99 15.81
CA ASN A 409 -23.88 -19.05 14.45
C ASN A 409 -22.99 -19.86 13.48
N PRO A 410 -22.65 -21.12 13.78
CA PRO A 410 -21.81 -21.93 12.90
C PRO A 410 -22.52 -22.15 11.56
N ILE A 411 -21.76 -22.14 10.46
CA ILE A 411 -22.29 -22.44 9.13
C ILE A 411 -22.93 -23.83 9.12
N ASN A 412 -24.10 -23.95 8.50
CA ASN A 412 -24.82 -25.22 8.40
C ASN A 412 -23.96 -26.25 7.64
N THR A 413 -23.91 -27.49 8.16
CA THR A 413 -23.15 -28.59 7.55
C THR A 413 -23.54 -28.82 6.08
N LYS A 414 -24.84 -28.72 5.75
CA LYS A 414 -25.34 -28.84 4.38
C LYS A 414 -24.78 -27.73 3.47
N THR A 415 -24.64 -26.52 4.00
CA THR A 415 -24.04 -25.37 3.27
C THR A 415 -22.55 -25.63 3.01
N LEU A 416 -21.82 -26.20 3.98
CA LEU A 416 -20.42 -26.59 3.80
C LEU A 416 -20.24 -27.70 2.74
N GLU A 417 -21.13 -28.69 2.71
CA GLU A 417 -21.12 -29.73 1.67
C GLU A 417 -21.36 -29.15 0.26
N LYS A 418 -22.32 -28.22 0.15
CA LYS A 418 -22.59 -27.52 -1.11
C LYS A 418 -21.40 -26.68 -1.54
N LEU A 419 -20.75 -26.00 -0.60
CA LEU A 419 -19.55 -25.22 -0.85
C LEU A 419 -18.38 -26.11 -1.34
N GLY A 420 -18.23 -27.32 -0.81
CA GLY A 420 -17.26 -28.30 -1.31
C GLY A 420 -17.49 -28.68 -2.78
N LYS A 421 -18.78 -28.91 -3.17
CA LYS A 421 -19.12 -29.19 -4.59
C LYS A 421 -18.86 -27.99 -5.50
N LEU A 422 -19.05 -26.77 -4.98
CA LEU A 422 -18.72 -25.54 -5.72
C LEU A 422 -17.20 -25.43 -5.92
N ASP A 423 -16.41 -25.70 -4.88
CA ASP A 423 -14.93 -25.68 -4.95
C ASP A 423 -14.41 -26.70 -5.98
N GLU A 424 -14.91 -27.93 -5.96
CA GLU A 424 -14.57 -28.98 -6.94
C GLU A 424 -14.85 -28.51 -8.38
N PHE A 425 -16.02 -27.91 -8.63
CA PHE A 425 -16.38 -27.41 -9.96
C PHE A 425 -15.48 -26.24 -10.40
N VAL A 426 -15.22 -25.28 -9.51
CA VAL A 426 -14.37 -24.11 -9.80
C VAL A 426 -12.95 -24.55 -10.04
N ALA A 427 -12.43 -25.51 -9.27
CA ALA A 427 -11.10 -26.07 -9.43
C ALA A 427 -10.95 -26.81 -10.77
N ASP A 428 -11.97 -27.60 -11.17
CA ASP A 428 -11.95 -28.34 -12.44
C ASP A 428 -12.00 -27.40 -13.65
N LYS A 429 -12.95 -26.47 -13.69
CA LYS A 429 -13.24 -25.63 -14.86
C LYS A 429 -12.36 -24.40 -14.96
N PHE A 430 -12.05 -23.73 -13.83
CA PHE A 430 -11.36 -22.42 -13.81
C PHE A 430 -9.95 -22.50 -13.26
N LYS A 431 -9.52 -23.68 -12.73
CA LYS A 431 -8.21 -23.90 -12.11
C LYS A 431 -7.94 -22.97 -10.89
N ILE A 432 -9.00 -22.56 -10.21
CA ILE A 432 -8.98 -21.76 -9.00
C ILE A 432 -9.56 -22.62 -7.87
N THR A 433 -8.87 -22.67 -6.73
CA THR A 433 -9.30 -23.41 -5.54
C THR A 433 -9.57 -22.47 -4.38
N PHE A 434 -10.44 -22.87 -3.46
CA PHE A 434 -10.74 -22.07 -2.28
C PHE A 434 -9.60 -22.04 -1.29
N GLY A 435 -8.78 -23.08 -1.22
CA GLY A 435 -7.62 -23.14 -0.33
C GLY A 435 -7.96 -23.02 1.17
N ASN A 436 -7.04 -23.42 2.04
CA ASN A 436 -7.27 -23.45 3.48
C ASN A 436 -7.51 -22.06 4.10
N ARG A 437 -6.82 -21.03 3.59
CA ARG A 437 -6.96 -19.65 4.08
C ARG A 437 -8.35 -19.10 3.80
N ILE A 438 -8.82 -19.23 2.56
CA ILE A 438 -10.15 -18.75 2.14
C ILE A 438 -11.22 -19.50 2.90
N MET A 439 -11.11 -20.83 3.04
CA MET A 439 -12.05 -21.63 3.82
C MET A 439 -12.09 -21.22 5.29
N LYS A 440 -10.93 -20.89 5.90
CA LYS A 440 -10.88 -20.35 7.26
C LYS A 440 -11.61 -19.01 7.34
N GLN A 441 -11.40 -18.12 6.39
CA GLN A 441 -12.07 -16.81 6.35
C GLN A 441 -13.58 -16.94 6.15
N ILE A 442 -14.05 -17.84 5.27
CA ILE A 442 -15.49 -18.12 5.11
C ILE A 442 -16.09 -18.58 6.44
N LYS A 443 -15.44 -19.52 7.14
CA LYS A 443 -15.89 -20.06 8.43
C LYS A 443 -15.90 -19.04 9.57
N LEU A 444 -15.22 -17.91 9.44
CA LEU A 444 -15.25 -16.80 10.40
C LEU A 444 -16.21 -15.71 9.96
N PHE A 445 -16.16 -15.32 8.68
CA PHE A 445 -16.93 -14.19 8.15
C PHE A 445 -18.43 -14.45 8.13
N VAL A 446 -18.88 -15.62 7.62
CA VAL A 446 -20.32 -15.91 7.49
C VAL A 446 -21.01 -15.95 8.87
N PRO A 447 -20.48 -16.65 9.89
CA PRO A 447 -21.02 -16.57 11.25
C PRO A 447 -21.04 -15.17 11.84
N ALA A 448 -19.97 -14.39 11.64
CA ALA A 448 -19.91 -13.01 12.11
C ALA A 448 -20.96 -12.12 11.40
N TYR A 449 -21.18 -12.33 10.10
CA TYR A 449 -22.20 -11.62 9.33
C TYR A 449 -23.60 -11.94 9.82
N VAL A 450 -23.88 -13.21 10.15
CA VAL A 450 -25.15 -13.64 10.77
C VAL A 450 -25.31 -13.02 12.16
N ALA A 451 -24.26 -13.01 12.96
CA ALA A 451 -24.25 -12.38 14.28
C ALA A 451 -24.54 -10.87 14.22
N CYS A 452 -24.19 -10.21 13.12
CA CYS A 452 -24.55 -8.81 12.84
C CYS A 452 -25.99 -8.61 12.30
N GLY A 453 -26.83 -9.67 12.32
CA GLY A 453 -28.22 -9.61 11.85
C GLY A 453 -28.39 -9.82 10.35
N GLY A 454 -27.41 -10.43 9.68
CA GLY A 454 -27.49 -10.83 8.27
C GLY A 454 -27.96 -12.28 8.08
N GLU A 455 -28.19 -12.69 6.83
CA GLU A 455 -28.53 -14.07 6.49
C GLU A 455 -27.28 -14.87 6.08
N GLU A 456 -27.22 -16.18 6.39
CA GLU A 456 -26.09 -17.07 6.11
C GLU A 456 -25.74 -17.06 4.60
N ILE A 457 -26.75 -17.15 3.76
CA ILE A 457 -26.59 -17.21 2.30
C ILE A 457 -26.08 -15.89 1.74
N ASP A 458 -26.55 -14.75 2.24
CA ASP A 458 -26.06 -13.43 1.81
C ASP A 458 -24.58 -13.24 2.17
N GLY A 459 -24.20 -13.64 3.39
CA GLY A 459 -22.81 -13.60 3.83
C GLY A 459 -21.91 -14.52 3.00
N LEU A 460 -22.45 -15.71 2.63
CA LEU A 460 -21.73 -16.68 1.81
C LEU A 460 -21.56 -16.19 0.37
N ASP A 461 -22.65 -15.70 -0.28
CA ASP A 461 -22.59 -15.09 -1.61
C ASP A 461 -21.53 -13.98 -1.66
N TYR A 462 -21.58 -13.09 -0.66
CA TYR A 462 -20.66 -11.98 -0.58
C TYR A 462 -19.19 -12.42 -0.51
N ILE A 463 -18.85 -13.30 0.44
CA ILE A 463 -17.45 -13.70 0.65
C ILE A 463 -16.91 -14.55 -0.51
N VAL A 464 -17.73 -15.42 -1.13
CA VAL A 464 -17.36 -16.24 -2.28
C VAL A 464 -17.13 -15.35 -3.50
N LEU A 465 -18.01 -14.39 -3.75
CA LEU A 465 -17.81 -13.39 -4.81
C LEU A 465 -16.46 -12.69 -4.66
N ARG A 466 -16.18 -12.16 -3.46
CA ARG A 466 -14.98 -11.34 -3.22
C ARG A 466 -13.66 -12.12 -3.17
N LYS A 467 -13.69 -13.39 -2.77
CA LYS A 467 -12.49 -14.21 -2.61
C LYS A 467 -12.22 -15.14 -3.78
N ILE A 468 -13.26 -15.57 -4.49
CA ILE A 468 -13.16 -16.56 -5.55
C ILE A 468 -13.51 -15.97 -6.91
N PHE A 469 -14.75 -15.51 -7.11
CA PHE A 469 -15.19 -15.13 -8.45
C PHE A 469 -14.50 -13.88 -8.97
N ARG A 470 -14.10 -12.98 -8.09
CA ARG A 470 -13.29 -11.83 -8.48
C ARG A 470 -11.98 -12.23 -9.20
N LYS A 471 -11.37 -13.36 -8.86
CA LYS A 471 -10.18 -13.87 -9.55
C LYS A 471 -10.43 -14.20 -11.02
N PHE A 472 -11.68 -14.36 -11.41
CA PHE A 472 -12.06 -14.60 -12.81
C PHE A 472 -11.78 -13.39 -13.71
N GLU A 473 -11.70 -12.17 -13.16
CA GLU A 473 -11.31 -10.97 -13.91
C GLU A 473 -9.94 -11.10 -14.59
N THR A 474 -9.07 -11.97 -14.06
CA THR A 474 -7.73 -12.24 -14.62
C THR A 474 -7.72 -13.35 -15.68
N LEU A 475 -8.82 -14.08 -15.84
CA LEU A 475 -8.94 -15.17 -16.81
C LEU A 475 -9.36 -14.66 -18.20
N ASN A 476 -9.05 -15.45 -19.22
CA ASN A 476 -9.55 -15.17 -20.56
C ASN A 476 -10.99 -15.68 -20.71
N ILE A 477 -11.94 -14.83 -20.34
CA ILE A 477 -13.36 -15.15 -20.24
C ILE A 477 -13.99 -15.51 -21.61
N ALA A 478 -13.46 -14.99 -22.72
CA ALA A 478 -13.98 -15.31 -24.05
C ALA A 478 -14.02 -16.83 -24.32
N PHE A 479 -13.10 -17.59 -23.76
CA PHE A 479 -13.04 -19.06 -23.88
C PHE A 479 -13.77 -19.83 -22.78
N LEU A 480 -14.33 -19.13 -21.78
CA LEU A 480 -14.95 -19.75 -20.59
C LEU A 480 -16.43 -19.38 -20.41
N LYS A 481 -17.08 -18.86 -21.47
CA LYS A 481 -18.50 -18.43 -21.42
C LYS A 481 -19.45 -19.57 -21.07
N ASP A 482 -19.22 -20.75 -21.65
CA ASP A 482 -20.03 -21.93 -21.40
C ASP A 482 -19.85 -22.47 -19.99
N GLU A 483 -18.62 -22.43 -19.46
CA GLU A 483 -18.31 -22.82 -18.09
C GLU A 483 -18.95 -21.84 -17.08
N ILE A 484 -18.97 -20.53 -17.40
CA ILE A 484 -19.68 -19.53 -16.57
C ILE A 484 -21.17 -19.80 -16.56
N ALA A 485 -21.78 -20.12 -17.70
CA ALA A 485 -23.20 -20.47 -17.74
C ALA A 485 -23.53 -21.73 -16.94
N GLN A 486 -22.63 -22.76 -16.99
CA GLN A 486 -22.75 -23.97 -16.16
C GLN A 486 -22.59 -23.63 -14.66
N LEU A 487 -21.65 -22.73 -14.29
CA LEU A 487 -21.45 -22.29 -12.92
C LEU A 487 -22.70 -21.59 -12.37
N ILE A 488 -23.31 -20.68 -13.12
CA ILE A 488 -24.56 -20.02 -12.73
C ILE A 488 -25.66 -21.05 -12.48
N SER A 489 -25.83 -22.01 -13.38
CA SER A 489 -26.80 -23.10 -13.22
C SER A 489 -26.51 -23.97 -12.00
N LEU A 490 -25.23 -24.20 -11.67
CA LEU A 490 -24.82 -24.95 -10.49
C LEU A 490 -25.12 -24.18 -9.21
N LEU A 491 -24.87 -22.86 -9.16
CA LEU A 491 -25.20 -22.00 -8.03
C LEU A 491 -26.71 -22.05 -7.71
N ASP A 492 -27.55 -21.88 -8.72
CA ASP A 492 -29.01 -21.99 -8.57
C ASP A 492 -29.45 -23.38 -8.10
N LYS A 493 -28.82 -24.45 -8.57
CA LYS A 493 -29.11 -25.84 -8.15
C LYS A 493 -28.66 -26.12 -6.71
N LEU A 494 -27.51 -25.63 -6.29
CA LEU A 494 -26.94 -25.90 -4.98
C LEU A 494 -27.60 -25.07 -3.86
N PHE A 495 -27.77 -23.79 -4.09
CA PHE A 495 -28.18 -22.83 -3.06
C PHE A 495 -29.62 -22.36 -3.19
N GLY A 496 -30.21 -22.53 -4.37
CA GLY A 496 -31.55 -22.07 -4.67
C GLY A 496 -31.55 -20.90 -5.66
N LYS A 497 -32.61 -20.80 -6.43
CA LYS A 497 -32.74 -19.77 -7.47
C LYS A 497 -32.73 -18.37 -6.85
N GLY A 498 -31.77 -17.54 -7.27
CA GLY A 498 -31.60 -16.18 -6.78
C GLY A 498 -30.89 -16.05 -5.42
N ALA A 499 -30.42 -17.14 -4.82
CA ALA A 499 -29.70 -17.13 -3.52
C ALA A 499 -28.30 -16.47 -3.64
N PHE A 500 -27.60 -16.67 -4.74
CA PHE A 500 -26.31 -16.07 -5.05
C PHE A 500 -26.45 -14.90 -6.06
N ALA A 501 -27.34 -13.97 -5.73
CA ALA A 501 -27.74 -12.91 -6.66
C ALA A 501 -26.58 -11.98 -7.08
N GLU A 502 -25.68 -11.64 -6.16
CA GLU A 502 -24.52 -10.78 -6.44
C GLU A 502 -23.48 -11.50 -7.30
N SER A 503 -23.16 -12.74 -6.94
CA SER A 503 -22.25 -13.58 -7.72
C SER A 503 -22.78 -13.84 -9.13
N ILE A 504 -24.07 -14.15 -9.28
CA ILE A 504 -24.68 -14.41 -10.59
C ILE A 504 -24.65 -13.15 -11.45
N ARG A 505 -24.99 -11.99 -10.90
CA ARG A 505 -24.90 -10.71 -11.61
C ARG A 505 -23.48 -10.43 -12.07
N PHE A 506 -22.50 -10.57 -11.21
CA PHE A 506 -21.08 -10.38 -11.52
C PHE A 506 -20.62 -11.32 -12.66
N LEU A 507 -20.96 -12.61 -12.58
CA LEU A 507 -20.58 -13.60 -13.60
C LEU A 507 -21.25 -13.30 -14.95
N GLN A 508 -22.50 -12.83 -14.96
CA GLN A 508 -23.21 -12.40 -16.16
C GLN A 508 -22.57 -11.16 -16.79
N GLU A 509 -22.21 -10.16 -15.99
CA GLU A 509 -21.50 -8.97 -16.45
C GLU A 509 -20.13 -9.32 -17.04
N LEU A 510 -19.40 -10.21 -16.38
CA LEU A 510 -18.11 -10.69 -16.85
C LEU A 510 -18.19 -11.41 -18.20
N ALA A 511 -19.18 -12.29 -18.36
CA ALA A 511 -19.41 -13.00 -19.62
C ALA A 511 -19.91 -12.08 -20.76
N LYS A 512 -20.62 -11.00 -20.43
CA LYS A 512 -21.11 -10.01 -21.40
C LYS A 512 -19.99 -9.09 -21.91
N ASN A 513 -19.03 -8.75 -21.05
CA ASN A 513 -17.95 -7.83 -21.39
C ASN A 513 -16.75 -8.51 -22.08
N ALA A 514 -16.75 -9.82 -22.19
CA ALA A 514 -15.78 -10.66 -22.86
C ALA A 514 -16.28 -11.06 -24.27
#